data_bb9674d4b29e03a838c3959ef3ecdf94
#
_entry.id   bb9674d4b29e03a838c3959ef3ecdf94
#
_cell.length_a   1.000
_cell.length_b   1.000
_cell.length_c   1.000
_cell.angle_alpha   90.00
_cell.angle_beta   90.00
_cell.angle_gamma   90.00
#
_symmetry.space_group_name_H-M   'P 1'
#
loop_
_entity.id
_entity.type
_entity.pdbx_description
1 polymer ?
#
loop_
_entity_poly.entity_id
_entity_poly.type
_entity_poly.pdbx_seq_one_letter_code
_entity_poly.pdbx_strand_id
1 'polypeptide(L)'
;ILLFHAKELPGAFLLIVKDAFSAESAAGGAAGVLTGRAVRYGISRGVFSNEAGLGSLAVLHGEAEAPEEFERSGNPFAREQGMWAVFEVFFDTIVSCTMTALVLLCVGGSRTPADVGQGEAMAGSAWVASCFSSCFGELGGGLVSLAMSLFAFATIIAWFYLGSQALSYLTEGKPWKKSVQLCYGFFYLNAVFFGCVARLTLVWDLSDIFNGLM
;
A
#
# COMPACT_ATOMS: atom_id res chain seq x y z
N ILE A 1 -20.57 0.21 5.13
CA ILE A 1 -20.89 -0.20 3.74
C ILE A 1 -21.14 -1.70 3.68
N LEU A 2 -20.15 -2.55 4.01
CA LEU A 2 -20.28 -4.02 3.92
C LEU A 2 -21.49 -4.59 4.69
N LEU A 3 -21.81 -4.02 5.84
CA LEU A 3 -23.02 -4.42 6.59
C LEU A 3 -24.32 -4.11 5.84
N PHE A 4 -24.38 -3.00 5.11
CA PHE A 4 -25.54 -2.64 4.31
C PHE A 4 -25.68 -3.53 3.06
N HIS A 5 -24.57 -4.03 2.54
CA HIS A 5 -24.50 -4.89 1.36
C HIS A 5 -24.21 -6.36 1.71
N ALA A 6 -24.55 -6.78 2.93
CA ALA A 6 -24.25 -8.13 3.42
C ALA A 6 -24.78 -9.27 2.53
N LYS A 7 -25.88 -9.03 1.82
CA LYS A 7 -26.47 -10.01 0.88
C LYS A 7 -25.62 -10.21 -0.38
N GLU A 8 -24.83 -9.23 -0.75
CA GLU A 8 -24.00 -9.23 -1.96
C GLU A 8 -22.60 -9.81 -1.68
N LEU A 9 -22.15 -9.83 -0.40
CA LEU A 9 -20.85 -10.32 0.00
C LEU A 9 -20.51 -11.73 -0.49
N PRO A 10 -21.40 -12.74 -0.37
CA PRO A 10 -21.08 -14.08 -0.84
C PRO A 10 -20.87 -14.13 -2.35
N GLY A 11 -21.66 -13.34 -3.11
CA GLY A 11 -21.50 -13.21 -4.57
C GLY A 11 -20.20 -12.54 -4.96
N ALA A 12 -19.83 -11.45 -4.30
CA ALA A 12 -18.58 -10.75 -4.52
C ALA A 12 -17.36 -11.63 -4.20
N PHE A 13 -17.40 -12.36 -3.10
CA PHE A 13 -16.34 -13.30 -2.74
C PHE A 13 -16.21 -14.46 -3.74
N LEU A 14 -17.34 -15.03 -4.15
CA LEU A 14 -17.37 -16.07 -5.19
C LEU A 14 -16.83 -15.57 -6.52
N LEU A 15 -17.11 -14.31 -6.88
CA LEU A 15 -16.57 -13.68 -8.09
C LEU A 15 -15.05 -13.60 -8.03
N ILE A 16 -14.47 -13.13 -6.93
CA ILE A 16 -13.02 -13.08 -6.74
C ILE A 16 -12.39 -14.47 -6.93
N VAL A 17 -12.94 -15.48 -6.26
CA VAL A 17 -12.41 -16.84 -6.35
C VAL A 17 -12.57 -17.41 -7.75
N LYS A 18 -13.76 -17.25 -8.36
CA LYS A 18 -14.03 -17.75 -9.71
C LYS A 18 -13.11 -17.10 -10.75
N ASP A 19 -12.90 -15.79 -10.68
CA ASP A 19 -12.05 -15.08 -11.63
C ASP A 19 -10.57 -15.43 -11.43
N ALA A 20 -10.13 -15.63 -10.18
CA ALA A 20 -8.77 -16.07 -9.88
C ALA A 20 -8.43 -17.45 -10.49
N PHE A 21 -9.43 -18.35 -10.58
CA PHE A 21 -9.27 -19.72 -11.08
C PHE A 21 -10.01 -19.96 -12.41
N SER A 22 -10.44 -18.91 -13.13
CA SER A 22 -11.12 -19.09 -14.41
C SER A 22 -10.18 -19.65 -15.48
N ALA A 23 -10.71 -20.56 -16.32
CA ALA A 23 -9.95 -21.16 -17.41
C ALA A 23 -9.51 -20.14 -18.49
N GLU A 24 -10.17 -19.00 -18.57
CA GLU A 24 -9.80 -17.88 -19.45
C GLU A 24 -8.49 -17.23 -19.00
N SER A 25 -8.20 -17.26 -17.71
CA SER A 25 -6.91 -16.82 -17.17
C SER A 25 -5.78 -17.85 -17.46
N ALA A 26 -6.12 -19.11 -17.69
CA ALA A 26 -5.18 -20.20 -17.96
C ALA A 26 -4.99 -20.50 -19.48
N ALA A 27 -5.94 -20.14 -20.33
CA ALA A 27 -5.87 -20.37 -21.78
C ALA A 27 -5.00 -19.30 -22.46
N GLY A 28 -3.79 -19.67 -22.81
CA GLY A 28 -2.80 -18.80 -23.47
C GLY A 28 -3.29 -18.26 -24.82
N GLY A 29 -3.53 -16.97 -24.85
CA GLY A 29 -3.92 -16.17 -26.03
C GLY A 29 -3.87 -14.68 -25.64
N ALA A 30 -4.62 -13.81 -26.31
CA ALA A 30 -4.75 -12.39 -25.91
C ALA A 30 -5.22 -12.24 -24.45
N ALA A 31 -6.06 -13.18 -23.95
CA ALA A 31 -6.44 -13.28 -22.55
C ALA A 31 -5.25 -13.60 -21.62
N GLY A 32 -4.32 -14.46 -22.02
CA GLY A 32 -3.12 -14.77 -21.26
C GLY A 32 -2.19 -13.56 -21.05
N VAL A 33 -2.12 -12.67 -22.04
CA VAL A 33 -1.36 -11.40 -21.92
C VAL A 33 -2.02 -10.47 -20.90
N LEU A 34 -3.35 -10.37 -20.92
CA LEU A 34 -4.09 -9.54 -19.95
C LEU A 34 -3.97 -10.09 -18.52
N THR A 35 -4.05 -11.42 -18.35
CA THR A 35 -3.84 -12.09 -17.05
C THR A 35 -2.42 -11.93 -16.57
N GLY A 36 -1.43 -12.10 -17.43
CA GLY A 36 -0.02 -11.87 -17.09
C GLY A 36 0.22 -10.42 -16.62
N ARG A 37 -0.43 -9.44 -17.25
CA ARG A 37 -0.38 -8.04 -16.81
C ARG A 37 -1.05 -7.87 -15.45
N ALA A 38 -2.24 -8.43 -15.23
CA ALA A 38 -2.95 -8.33 -13.96
C ALA A 38 -2.15 -8.94 -12.80
N VAL A 39 -1.56 -10.13 -13.00
CA VAL A 39 -0.67 -10.78 -12.01
C VAL A 39 0.56 -9.90 -11.74
N ARG A 40 1.21 -9.40 -12.79
CA ARG A 40 2.38 -8.53 -12.65
C ARG A 40 2.05 -7.25 -11.87
N TYR A 41 0.95 -6.59 -12.21
CA TYR A 41 0.50 -5.41 -11.46
C TYR A 41 0.13 -5.76 -10.02
N GLY A 42 -0.57 -6.87 -9.79
CA GLY A 42 -0.94 -7.33 -8.46
C GLY A 42 0.28 -7.58 -7.57
N ILE A 43 1.31 -8.27 -8.09
CA ILE A 43 2.55 -8.54 -7.37
C ILE A 43 3.30 -7.22 -7.10
N SER A 44 3.49 -6.39 -8.12
CA SER A 44 4.16 -5.10 -7.97
C SER A 44 3.48 -4.23 -6.90
N ARG A 45 2.17 -4.10 -6.94
CA ARG A 45 1.43 -3.30 -5.93
C ARG A 45 1.41 -3.95 -4.55
N GLY A 46 1.37 -5.29 -4.47
CA GLY A 46 1.47 -6.03 -3.21
C GLY A 46 2.81 -5.81 -2.51
N VAL A 47 3.92 -5.79 -3.24
CA VAL A 47 5.25 -5.49 -2.69
C VAL A 47 5.28 -4.07 -2.12
N PHE A 48 4.69 -3.09 -2.79
CA PHE A 48 4.62 -1.72 -2.29
C PHE A 48 3.72 -1.54 -1.07
N SER A 49 2.62 -2.31 -0.98
CA SER A 49 1.68 -2.20 0.13
C SER A 49 2.24 -2.80 1.42
N ASN A 50 2.78 -4.02 1.33
CA ASN A 50 3.18 -4.78 2.51
C ASN A 50 4.61 -4.54 2.96
N GLU A 51 5.50 -4.17 2.02
CA GLU A 51 6.94 -4.02 2.27
C GLU A 51 7.60 -5.23 2.95
N ALA A 52 6.89 -6.35 3.04
CA ALA A 52 7.38 -7.57 3.66
C ALA A 52 8.62 -8.10 2.94
N GLY A 53 9.71 -8.28 3.69
CA GLY A 53 10.99 -8.73 3.14
C GLY A 53 11.92 -7.61 2.65
N LEU A 54 11.47 -6.35 2.57
CA LEU A 54 12.32 -5.21 2.18
C LEU A 54 13.17 -4.67 3.33
N GLY A 55 12.89 -5.11 4.58
CA GLY A 55 13.65 -4.70 5.76
C GLY A 55 13.12 -3.47 6.48
N SER A 56 12.16 -2.73 5.93
CA SER A 56 11.56 -1.56 6.54
C SER A 56 10.96 -1.86 7.92
N LEU A 57 10.18 -2.94 8.03
CA LEU A 57 9.60 -3.39 9.29
C LEU A 57 10.67 -3.73 10.33
N ALA A 58 11.79 -4.37 9.91
CA ALA A 58 12.88 -4.69 10.82
C ALA A 58 13.54 -3.43 11.41
N VAL A 59 13.67 -2.36 10.61
CA VAL A 59 14.20 -1.07 11.08
C VAL A 59 13.22 -0.43 12.06
N LEU A 60 11.92 -0.38 11.73
CA LEU A 60 10.91 0.24 12.59
C LEU A 60 10.76 -0.49 13.93
N HIS A 61 10.63 -1.82 13.90
CA HIS A 61 10.50 -2.62 15.12
C HIS A 61 11.81 -2.73 15.91
N GLY A 62 12.96 -2.60 15.24
CA GLY A 62 14.27 -2.61 15.88
C GLY A 62 14.56 -1.38 16.74
N GLU A 63 13.87 -0.27 16.47
CA GLU A 63 13.97 0.97 17.27
C GLU A 63 13.06 0.97 18.51
N ALA A 64 12.20 -0.03 18.67
CA ALA A 64 11.32 -0.10 19.83
C ALA A 64 12.13 -0.41 21.09
N GLU A 65 11.99 0.43 22.11
CA GLU A 65 12.64 0.23 23.42
C GLU A 65 11.93 -0.88 24.20
N ALA A 66 12.68 -1.80 24.76
CA ALA A 66 12.14 -2.86 25.59
C ALA A 66 11.64 -2.28 26.93
N PRO A 67 10.36 -2.48 27.31
CA PRO A 67 9.91 -2.15 28.66
C PRO A 67 10.68 -2.95 29.73
N GLU A 68 10.90 -2.35 30.92
CA GLU A 68 11.63 -2.99 32.02
C GLU A 68 11.07 -4.37 32.40
N GLU A 69 9.80 -4.60 32.19
CA GLU A 69 9.13 -5.87 32.46
C GLU A 69 9.65 -7.01 31.60
N PHE A 70 10.03 -6.72 30.34
CA PHE A 70 10.62 -7.71 29.42
C PHE A 70 12.05 -8.08 29.79
N GLU A 71 12.84 -7.16 30.29
CA GLU A 71 14.20 -7.44 30.77
C GLU A 71 14.17 -8.42 31.95
N ARG A 72 13.14 -8.36 32.78
CA ARG A 72 12.97 -9.25 33.96
C ARG A 72 12.40 -10.62 33.61
N SER A 73 11.60 -10.72 32.53
CA SER A 73 10.91 -11.98 32.17
C SER A 73 11.76 -12.95 31.37
N GLY A 74 12.94 -12.54 30.92
CA GLY A 74 13.79 -13.35 30.03
C GLY A 74 13.17 -13.67 28.67
N ASN A 75 12.05 -13.05 28.35
CA ASN A 75 11.38 -13.21 27.06
C ASN A 75 11.97 -12.21 26.07
N PRO A 76 12.53 -12.66 24.95
CA PRO A 76 13.21 -11.73 24.03
C PRO A 76 12.18 -10.79 23.41
N PHE A 77 12.25 -9.51 23.76
CA PHE A 77 11.40 -8.43 23.22
C PHE A 77 11.41 -8.41 21.69
N ALA A 78 12.56 -8.72 21.07
CA ALA A 78 12.69 -8.86 19.63
C ALA A 78 11.74 -9.88 19.02
N ARG A 79 11.44 -10.98 19.73
CA ARG A 79 10.46 -11.97 19.27
C ARG A 79 9.04 -11.40 19.26
N GLU A 80 8.68 -10.64 20.26
CA GLU A 80 7.37 -9.99 20.31
C GLU A 80 7.23 -8.97 19.22
N GLN A 81 8.22 -8.12 18.99
CA GLN A 81 8.24 -7.16 17.90
C GLN A 81 8.14 -7.86 16.52
N GLY A 82 8.83 -8.97 16.34
CA GLY A 82 8.69 -9.78 15.12
C GLY A 82 7.29 -10.36 14.94
N MET A 83 6.60 -10.76 16.02
CA MET A 83 5.21 -11.21 15.96
C MET A 83 4.25 -10.06 15.58
N TRP A 84 4.47 -8.86 16.08
CA TRP A 84 3.72 -7.66 15.69
C TRP A 84 3.89 -7.36 14.21
N ALA A 85 5.11 -7.40 13.68
CA ALA A 85 5.36 -7.19 12.25
C ALA A 85 4.61 -8.21 11.37
N VAL A 86 4.57 -9.49 11.76
CA VAL A 86 3.77 -10.51 11.06
C VAL A 86 2.28 -10.20 11.12
N PHE A 87 1.78 -9.77 12.28
CA PHE A 87 0.38 -9.42 12.47
C PHE A 87 -0.02 -8.21 11.62
N GLU A 88 0.81 -7.18 11.55
CA GLU A 88 0.57 -5.97 10.73
C GLU A 88 0.43 -6.33 9.25
N VAL A 89 1.36 -7.12 8.70
CA VAL A 89 1.30 -7.57 7.30
C VAL A 89 0.05 -8.41 7.04
N PHE A 90 -0.28 -9.32 7.96
CA PHE A 90 -1.50 -10.13 7.84
C PHE A 90 -2.76 -9.24 7.86
N PHE A 91 -2.84 -8.31 8.79
CA PHE A 91 -3.99 -7.44 8.92
C PHE A 91 -4.16 -6.52 7.71
N ASP A 92 -3.08 -5.93 7.21
CA ASP A 92 -3.10 -5.09 6.01
C ASP A 92 -3.57 -5.90 4.80
N THR A 93 -2.93 -7.04 4.53
CA THR A 93 -3.19 -7.80 3.31
C THR A 93 -4.53 -8.52 3.34
N ILE A 94 -4.80 -9.26 4.42
CA ILE A 94 -5.98 -10.14 4.45
C ILE A 94 -7.23 -9.36 4.88
N VAL A 95 -7.11 -8.46 5.86
CA VAL A 95 -8.30 -7.74 6.35
C VAL A 95 -8.54 -6.49 5.54
N SER A 96 -7.60 -5.54 5.52
CA SER A 96 -7.82 -4.22 4.92
C SER A 96 -8.00 -4.27 3.41
N CYS A 97 -7.12 -4.98 2.69
CA CYS A 97 -7.23 -5.11 1.24
C CYS A 97 -8.48 -5.87 0.81
N THR A 98 -8.84 -6.96 1.52
CA THR A 98 -10.07 -7.71 1.24
C THR A 98 -11.31 -6.86 1.49
N MET A 99 -11.35 -6.11 2.59
CA MET A 99 -12.47 -5.19 2.87
C MET A 99 -12.62 -4.14 1.78
N THR A 100 -11.53 -3.55 1.32
CA THR A 100 -11.54 -2.55 0.23
C THR A 100 -12.04 -3.18 -1.07
N ALA A 101 -11.53 -4.35 -1.44
CA ALA A 101 -11.97 -5.08 -2.64
C ALA A 101 -13.48 -5.42 -2.59
N LEU A 102 -13.97 -5.90 -1.45
CA LEU A 102 -15.38 -6.21 -1.27
C LEU A 102 -16.25 -4.95 -1.35
N VAL A 103 -15.82 -3.81 -0.80
CA VAL A 103 -16.55 -2.54 -0.95
C VAL A 103 -16.66 -2.15 -2.43
N LEU A 104 -15.56 -2.24 -3.17
CA LEU A 104 -15.54 -1.90 -4.59
C LEU A 104 -16.44 -2.82 -5.42
N LEU A 105 -16.46 -4.12 -5.13
CA LEU A 105 -17.28 -5.09 -5.86
C LEU A 105 -18.76 -5.00 -5.49
N CYS A 106 -19.09 -4.80 -4.22
CA CYS A 106 -20.48 -4.72 -3.78
C CYS A 106 -21.17 -3.41 -4.21
N VAL A 107 -20.43 -2.29 -4.18
CA VAL A 107 -20.97 -0.96 -4.51
C VAL A 107 -20.77 -0.60 -5.97
N GLY A 108 -19.56 -0.91 -6.51
CA GLY A 108 -19.20 -0.63 -7.90
C GLY A 108 -19.89 -1.57 -8.89
N GLY A 109 -20.33 -2.74 -8.44
CA GLY A 109 -20.92 -3.78 -9.31
C GLY A 109 -19.95 -4.25 -10.38
N SER A 110 -20.49 -4.68 -11.53
CA SER A 110 -19.70 -5.05 -12.71
C SER A 110 -19.11 -3.83 -13.48
N ARG A 111 -19.26 -2.63 -12.93
CA ARG A 111 -18.71 -1.44 -13.56
C ARG A 111 -17.20 -1.40 -13.37
N THR A 112 -16.49 -1.33 -14.47
CA THR A 112 -15.05 -1.08 -14.42
C THR A 112 -14.78 0.41 -14.26
N PRO A 113 -13.61 0.82 -13.75
CA PRO A 113 -13.21 2.23 -13.73
C PRO A 113 -13.33 2.91 -15.11
N ALA A 114 -13.22 2.15 -16.20
CA ALA A 114 -13.40 2.63 -17.56
C ALA A 114 -14.86 2.95 -17.92
N ASP A 115 -15.81 2.32 -17.24
CA ASP A 115 -17.26 2.53 -17.51
C ASP A 115 -17.79 3.81 -16.85
N VAL A 116 -17.06 4.38 -15.90
CA VAL A 116 -17.51 5.53 -15.09
C VAL A 116 -17.00 6.87 -15.62
N GLY A 117 -16.00 6.86 -16.46
CA GLY A 117 -15.43 8.06 -17.07
C GLY A 117 -15.26 7.92 -18.58
N GLN A 118 -15.99 8.71 -19.36
CA GLN A 118 -15.70 8.85 -20.78
C GLN A 118 -14.36 9.58 -20.94
N GLY A 119 -13.27 8.80 -21.12
CA GLY A 119 -12.01 9.33 -21.60
C GLY A 119 -10.75 9.10 -20.78
N GLU A 120 -10.80 9.05 -19.45
CA GLU A 120 -9.67 8.67 -18.59
C GLU A 120 -10.15 7.73 -17.49
N ALA A 121 -9.50 6.57 -17.33
CA ALA A 121 -9.77 5.68 -16.22
C ALA A 121 -9.63 6.46 -14.90
N MET A 122 -10.69 6.50 -14.10
CA MET A 122 -10.65 7.15 -12.78
C MET A 122 -9.47 6.59 -11.98
N ALA A 123 -8.67 7.46 -11.39
CA ALA A 123 -7.62 7.03 -10.46
C ALA A 123 -8.21 6.15 -9.36
N GLY A 124 -7.48 5.13 -8.92
CA GLY A 124 -7.98 4.16 -7.95
C GLY A 124 -8.59 4.79 -6.69
N SER A 125 -8.00 5.87 -6.17
CA SER A 125 -8.53 6.63 -5.02
C SER A 125 -9.86 7.33 -5.32
N ALA A 126 -10.04 7.87 -6.52
CA ALA A 126 -11.30 8.49 -6.93
C ALA A 126 -12.42 7.46 -7.07
N TRP A 127 -12.10 6.24 -7.54
CA TRP A 127 -13.06 5.13 -7.57
C TRP A 127 -13.52 4.73 -6.17
N VAL A 128 -12.59 4.58 -5.22
CA VAL A 128 -12.93 4.32 -3.81
C VAL A 128 -13.82 5.45 -3.26
N ALA A 129 -13.43 6.70 -3.46
CA ALA A 129 -14.20 7.85 -3.00
C ALA A 129 -15.63 7.87 -3.60
N SER A 130 -15.79 7.50 -4.87
CA SER A 130 -17.11 7.42 -5.50
C SER A 130 -17.98 6.32 -4.91
N CYS A 131 -17.42 5.16 -4.57
CA CYS A 131 -18.13 4.08 -3.89
C CYS A 131 -18.59 4.49 -2.49
N PHE A 132 -17.75 5.22 -1.74
CA PHE A 132 -18.15 5.75 -0.44
C PHE A 132 -19.20 6.87 -0.57
N SER A 133 -19.08 7.74 -1.58
CA SER A 133 -20.06 8.79 -1.84
C SER A 133 -21.43 8.24 -2.25
N SER A 134 -21.49 7.12 -2.95
CA SER A 134 -22.76 6.48 -3.32
C SER A 134 -23.53 5.93 -2.10
N CYS A 135 -22.80 5.59 -1.02
CA CYS A 135 -23.41 5.07 0.22
C CYS A 135 -23.71 6.17 1.25
N PHE A 136 -22.86 7.18 1.37
CA PHE A 136 -22.91 8.21 2.42
C PHE A 136 -23.03 9.65 1.88
N GLY A 137 -23.28 9.79 0.58
CA GLY A 137 -23.31 11.10 -0.06
C GLY A 137 -21.93 11.79 -0.04
N GLU A 138 -21.93 13.12 -0.09
CA GLU A 138 -20.69 13.92 -0.13
C GLU A 138 -19.76 13.67 1.07
N LEU A 139 -20.32 13.35 2.23
CA LEU A 139 -19.54 13.03 3.43
C LEU A 139 -18.65 11.78 3.23
N GLY A 140 -19.13 10.78 2.47
CA GLY A 140 -18.34 9.57 2.19
C GLY A 140 -17.08 9.86 1.41
N GLY A 141 -17.16 10.65 0.34
CA GLY A 141 -16.01 11.10 -0.44
C GLY A 141 -15.05 11.96 0.38
N GLY A 142 -15.59 12.87 1.19
CA GLY A 142 -14.81 13.72 2.09
C GLY A 142 -14.00 12.90 3.12
N LEU A 143 -14.61 11.89 3.73
CA LEU A 143 -13.92 10.99 4.66
C LEU A 143 -12.77 10.22 3.99
N VAL A 144 -12.99 9.69 2.79
CA VAL A 144 -11.93 8.99 2.03
C VAL A 144 -10.80 9.96 1.70
N SER A 145 -11.10 11.17 1.24
CA SER A 145 -10.09 12.18 0.92
C SER A 145 -9.27 12.58 2.14
N LEU A 146 -9.91 12.75 3.30
CA LEU A 146 -9.23 13.05 4.56
C LEU A 146 -8.33 11.87 4.99
N ALA A 147 -8.86 10.65 4.97
CA ALA A 147 -8.10 9.45 5.32
C ALA A 147 -6.87 9.29 4.43
N MET A 148 -7.03 9.43 3.11
CA MET A 148 -5.92 9.34 2.15
C MET A 148 -4.86 10.42 2.40
N SER A 149 -5.28 11.65 2.75
CA SER A 149 -4.35 12.74 3.08
C SER A 149 -3.54 12.42 4.34
N LEU A 150 -4.19 11.89 5.38
CA LEU A 150 -3.52 11.49 6.63
C LEU A 150 -2.56 10.32 6.40
N PHE A 151 -2.95 9.31 5.63
CA PHE A 151 -2.08 8.19 5.30
C PHE A 151 -0.88 8.62 4.45
N ALA A 152 -1.09 9.49 3.45
CA ALA A 152 0.01 10.02 2.66
C ALA A 152 1.01 10.80 3.54
N PHE A 153 0.51 11.63 4.44
CA PHE A 153 1.36 12.38 5.38
C PHE A 153 2.15 11.44 6.31
N ALA A 154 1.49 10.45 6.90
CA ALA A 154 2.15 9.45 7.75
C ALA A 154 3.22 8.67 6.98
N THR A 155 2.93 8.26 5.74
CA THR A 155 3.87 7.55 4.87
C THR A 155 5.10 8.39 4.55
N ILE A 156 4.92 9.68 4.23
CA ILE A 156 6.03 10.61 3.97
C ILE A 156 6.97 10.69 5.19
N ILE A 157 6.41 10.79 6.39
CA ILE A 157 7.22 10.84 7.62
C ILE A 157 7.95 9.51 7.87
N ALA A 158 7.25 8.39 7.74
CA ALA A 158 7.82 7.06 7.97
C ALA A 158 8.98 6.77 7.00
N TRP A 159 8.82 7.04 5.72
CA TRP A 159 9.88 6.84 4.73
C TRP A 159 11.07 7.79 4.89
N PHE A 160 10.81 9.03 5.30
CA PHE A 160 11.90 9.94 5.68
C PHE A 160 12.73 9.38 6.83
N TYR A 161 12.05 8.86 7.85
CA TYR A 161 12.68 8.26 9.01
C TYR A 161 13.52 7.03 8.61
N LEU A 162 12.95 6.08 7.86
CA LEU A 162 13.64 4.88 7.40
C LEU A 162 14.91 5.21 6.61
N GLY A 163 14.84 6.12 5.65
CA GLY A 163 15.99 6.54 4.88
C GLY A 163 17.04 7.28 5.73
N SER A 164 16.60 8.06 6.71
CA SER A 164 17.50 8.74 7.65
C SER A 164 18.24 7.74 8.53
N GLN A 165 17.58 6.68 9.01
CA GLN A 165 18.20 5.62 9.78
C GLN A 165 19.21 4.82 8.96
N ALA A 166 18.87 4.44 7.74
CA ALA A 166 19.77 3.75 6.84
C ALA A 166 21.05 4.59 6.58
N LEU A 167 20.90 5.88 6.32
CA LEU A 167 22.05 6.78 6.14
C LEU A 167 22.84 6.99 7.43
N SER A 168 22.17 7.07 8.57
CA SER A 168 22.80 7.16 9.89
C SER A 168 23.72 5.97 10.13
N TYR A 169 23.26 4.77 9.81
CA TYR A 169 24.04 3.53 9.91
C TYR A 169 25.27 3.55 8.98
N LEU A 170 25.06 3.88 7.70
CA LEU A 170 26.16 3.93 6.70
C LEU A 170 27.21 5.00 6.98
N THR A 171 26.84 6.04 7.70
CA THR A 171 27.71 7.19 8.01
C THR A 171 28.17 7.22 9.47
N GLU A 172 27.95 6.16 10.21
CA GLU A 172 28.36 6.07 11.60
C GLU A 172 29.87 6.26 11.76
N GLY A 173 30.26 7.08 12.74
CA GLY A 173 31.65 7.41 13.00
C GLY A 173 32.32 8.38 11.99
N LYS A 174 31.61 8.83 10.96
CA LYS A 174 32.18 9.71 9.93
C LYS A 174 31.87 11.18 10.23
N PRO A 175 32.86 12.10 10.01
CA PRO A 175 32.68 13.52 10.31
C PRO A 175 31.62 14.21 9.45
N TRP A 176 31.32 13.67 8.27
CA TRP A 176 30.36 14.22 7.32
C TRP A 176 28.90 13.67 7.49
N LYS A 177 28.63 12.91 8.56
CA LYS A 177 27.30 12.36 8.86
C LYS A 177 26.21 13.43 8.81
N LYS A 178 26.40 14.56 9.50
CA LYS A 178 25.40 15.66 9.54
C LYS A 178 25.14 16.26 8.16
N SER A 179 26.18 16.44 7.34
CA SER A 179 26.05 17.00 6.00
C SER A 179 25.26 16.09 5.08
N VAL A 180 25.50 14.77 5.15
CA VAL A 180 24.73 13.78 4.37
C VAL A 180 23.27 13.74 4.78
N GLN A 181 22.98 13.79 6.07
CA GLN A 181 21.59 13.83 6.54
C GLN A 181 20.87 15.11 6.07
N LEU A 182 21.54 16.25 6.09
CA LEU A 182 20.97 17.49 5.58
C LEU A 182 20.70 17.42 4.06
N CYS A 183 21.67 16.92 3.30
CA CYS A 183 21.50 16.69 1.86
C CYS A 183 20.35 15.73 1.57
N TYR A 184 20.26 14.63 2.30
CA TYR A 184 19.14 13.69 2.19
C TYR A 184 17.80 14.37 2.43
N GLY A 185 17.68 15.14 3.51
CA GLY A 185 16.45 15.88 3.81
C GLY A 185 16.04 16.83 2.69
N PHE A 186 17.02 17.55 2.14
CA PHE A 186 16.80 18.45 1.00
C PHE A 186 16.29 17.68 -0.24
N PHE A 187 16.98 16.61 -0.64
CA PHE A 187 16.58 15.81 -1.79
C PHE A 187 15.24 15.10 -1.58
N TYR A 188 15.00 14.60 -0.37
CA TYR A 188 13.73 13.95 -0.01
C TYR A 188 12.53 14.91 -0.14
N LEU A 189 12.63 16.11 0.42
CA LEU A 189 11.58 17.12 0.31
C LEU A 189 11.31 17.53 -1.14
N ASN A 190 12.38 17.67 -1.95
CA ASN A 190 12.21 17.92 -3.38
C ASN A 190 11.52 16.76 -4.08
N ALA A 191 11.90 15.51 -3.78
CA ALA A 191 11.26 14.32 -4.36
C ALA A 191 9.75 14.24 -4.01
N VAL A 192 9.39 14.53 -2.74
CA VAL A 192 7.99 14.63 -2.32
C VAL A 192 7.25 15.72 -3.09
N PHE A 193 7.83 16.91 -3.22
CA PHE A 193 7.23 18.01 -3.97
C PHE A 193 7.01 17.64 -5.44
N PHE A 194 8.03 17.08 -6.10
CA PHE A 194 7.90 16.62 -7.49
C PHE A 194 6.86 15.50 -7.62
N GLY A 195 6.80 14.57 -6.66
CA GLY A 195 5.80 13.50 -6.63
C GLY A 195 4.35 14.04 -6.55
N CYS A 196 4.14 15.13 -5.82
CA CYS A 196 2.83 15.79 -5.73
C CYS A 196 2.40 16.48 -7.04
N VAL A 197 3.36 16.92 -7.87
CA VAL A 197 3.10 17.67 -9.11
C VAL A 197 3.15 16.75 -10.35
N ALA A 198 3.89 15.65 -10.27
CA ALA A 198 4.08 14.72 -11.37
C ALA A 198 2.80 13.95 -11.70
N ARG A 199 2.68 13.51 -12.95
CA ARG A 199 1.60 12.60 -13.34
C ARG A 199 1.77 11.25 -12.66
N LEU A 200 0.68 10.69 -12.14
CA LEU A 200 0.68 9.41 -11.43
C LEU A 200 1.31 8.27 -12.25
N THR A 201 1.07 8.23 -13.56
CA THR A 201 1.67 7.24 -14.47
C THR A 201 3.19 7.32 -14.47
N LEU A 202 3.76 8.52 -14.54
CA LEU A 202 5.22 8.72 -14.50
C LEU A 202 5.83 8.21 -13.19
N VAL A 203 5.16 8.48 -12.07
CA VAL A 203 5.62 8.03 -10.74
C VAL A 203 5.61 6.50 -10.68
N TRP A 204 4.57 5.86 -11.21
CA TRP A 204 4.50 4.40 -11.24
C TRP A 204 5.53 3.78 -12.17
N ASP A 205 5.73 4.35 -13.36
CA ASP A 205 6.73 3.84 -14.32
C ASP A 205 8.15 3.92 -13.73
N LEU A 206 8.50 5.02 -13.07
CA LEU A 206 9.76 5.16 -12.36
C LEU A 206 9.90 4.15 -11.22
N SER A 207 8.85 3.97 -10.42
CA SER A 207 8.85 3.01 -9.33
C SER A 207 9.03 1.57 -9.83
N ASP A 208 8.37 1.20 -10.93
CA ASP A 208 8.50 -0.13 -11.53
C ASP A 208 9.91 -0.36 -12.12
N ILE A 209 10.56 0.68 -12.68
CA ILE A 209 11.95 0.61 -13.13
C ILE A 209 12.88 0.35 -11.94
N PHE A 210 12.75 1.11 -10.85
CA PHE A 210 13.59 0.94 -9.67
C PHE A 210 13.38 -0.42 -9.02
N ASN A 211 12.15 -0.92 -8.93
CA ASN A 211 11.86 -2.27 -8.44
C ASN A 211 12.46 -3.36 -9.32
N GLY A 212 12.48 -3.16 -10.63
CA GLY A 212 13.08 -4.12 -11.55
C GLY A 212 14.61 -4.17 -11.51
N LEU A 213 15.24 -3.18 -10.86
CA LEU A 213 16.69 -3.10 -10.67
C LEU A 213 17.17 -3.67 -9.32
N MET A 214 16.25 -3.89 -8.36
CA MET A 214 16.53 -4.52 -7.07
C MET A 214 16.35 -6.03 -7.15
#